data_986e65e24fe2e401421a461017623416
#
_entry.id   986e65e24fe2e401421a461017623416
#
_cell.length_a   1.000
_cell.length_b   1.000
_cell.length_c   1.000
_cell.angle_alpha   90.00
_cell.angle_beta   90.00
_cell.angle_gamma   90.00
#
_symmetry.space_group_name_H-M   'P 1'
#
loop_
_entity.id
_entity.type
_entity.pdbx_description
1 polymer ?
#
loop_
_entity_poly.entity_id
_entity_poly.type
_entity_poly.pdbx_seq_one_letter_code
_entity_poly.pdbx_strand_id
1 'polypeptide(L)'
;MNIIKYPAKEGWDALVERPHLDLTQLNATVTSVLEDVKANGDAAVKRYEEKFDHVSLESLAVTEAEIAEAMDNISQELKESLELAHHNIAVFHEAQKFEGQRIETAPGVTCWQKSIPIEKVGLYIPGGTAPLFSTVLMLATPAKIAGCKEIILCTPPNREGKVNPAILAAAKIAGVSKIYKAGGVQAIGAMAYGTETVPKVFKIFGPGNQFVMAAKQQVSLHEVAIDMPAGPSEVCVVADDTSNPVYVAADLLSQAEHGIDSQVFLITTSESLLAKVKDEVARQLAALPRCEIAVKSLDNSKLVLVHDDDEAMELANYYAPEHLIIATKNYDELAGKVVNAGSVFLGQWACESAGDYASGTNHTLPTHQYALAYNGVNLDSYNRKVTFQHLTEDGIRSIGSAVVCMAENEQLEAHANAMRLRIESLKK
;
A
#
# COMPACT_ATOMS: atom_id res chain seq x y z
N MET A 1 5.63 -12.02 23.71
CA MET A 1 5.55 -13.02 22.60
C MET A 1 5.20 -14.40 23.15
N ASN A 2 4.26 -15.07 22.50
CA ASN A 2 3.83 -16.44 22.86
C ASN A 2 4.62 -17.47 22.05
N ILE A 3 5.15 -18.50 22.75
CA ILE A 3 5.82 -19.62 22.08
C ILE A 3 4.81 -20.73 21.88
N ILE A 4 4.68 -21.20 20.62
CA ILE A 4 3.76 -22.26 20.22
C ILE A 4 4.57 -23.33 19.49
N LYS A 5 4.45 -24.57 19.94
CA LYS A 5 5.19 -25.69 19.35
C LYS A 5 4.25 -26.64 18.69
N TYR A 6 4.51 -26.94 17.43
CA TYR A 6 3.80 -27.93 16.62
C TYR A 6 2.28 -27.73 16.64
N PRO A 7 1.78 -26.53 16.24
CA PRO A 7 0.34 -26.26 16.26
C PRO A 7 -0.39 -27.14 15.26
N ALA A 8 -1.47 -27.81 15.71
CA ALA A 8 -2.33 -28.54 14.80
C ALA A 8 -3.01 -27.60 13.81
N LYS A 9 -3.20 -28.03 12.56
CA LYS A 9 -3.77 -27.20 11.48
C LYS A 9 -5.16 -26.65 11.81
N GLU A 10 -5.96 -27.41 12.54
CA GLU A 10 -7.29 -27.00 13.01
C GLU A 10 -7.26 -25.78 13.96
N GLY A 11 -6.11 -25.47 14.53
CA GLY A 11 -5.90 -24.32 15.41
C GLY A 11 -5.29 -23.11 14.71
N TRP A 12 -5.00 -23.17 13.42
CA TRP A 12 -4.30 -22.08 12.71
C TRP A 12 -5.12 -20.80 12.60
N ASP A 13 -6.45 -20.87 12.52
CA ASP A 13 -7.31 -19.67 12.52
C ASP A 13 -7.04 -18.79 13.76
N ALA A 14 -7.03 -19.40 14.94
CA ALA A 14 -6.72 -18.70 16.19
C ALA A 14 -5.23 -18.31 16.29
N LEU A 15 -4.34 -19.09 15.66
CA LEU A 15 -2.92 -18.81 15.64
C LEU A 15 -2.59 -17.55 14.85
N VAL A 16 -3.25 -17.35 13.70
CA VAL A 16 -2.99 -16.23 12.78
C VAL A 16 -3.92 -15.04 13.02
N GLU A 17 -4.76 -15.09 14.05
CA GLU A 17 -5.68 -14.00 14.38
C GLU A 17 -4.92 -12.70 14.66
N ARG A 18 -5.42 -11.61 14.07
CA ARG A 18 -4.89 -10.25 14.23
C ARG A 18 -5.62 -9.51 15.35
N PRO A 19 -4.98 -8.51 15.96
CA PRO A 19 -5.68 -7.66 16.93
C PRO A 19 -6.94 -7.03 16.32
N HIS A 20 -8.08 -7.23 16.96
CA HIS A 20 -9.35 -6.63 16.55
C HIS A 20 -9.57 -5.29 17.24
N LEU A 21 -10.00 -4.29 16.48
CA LEU A 21 -10.42 -2.99 16.97
C LEU A 21 -11.94 -2.87 16.86
N ASP A 22 -12.62 -2.39 17.93
CA ASP A 22 -14.03 -2.05 17.84
C ASP A 22 -14.21 -0.79 16.98
N LEU A 23 -14.66 -1.00 15.74
CA LEU A 23 -14.82 0.06 14.75
C LEU A 23 -16.14 0.84 14.88
N THR A 24 -17.07 0.48 15.80
CA THR A 24 -18.42 1.04 15.82
C THR A 24 -18.43 2.52 16.18
N GLN A 25 -17.82 2.91 17.30
CA GLN A 25 -17.70 4.32 17.69
C GLN A 25 -16.75 5.10 16.77
N LEU A 26 -15.70 4.45 16.30
CA LEU A 26 -14.74 5.01 15.37
C LEU A 26 -15.44 5.43 14.07
N ASN A 27 -16.25 4.56 13.49
CA ASN A 27 -16.97 4.84 12.26
C ASN A 27 -17.91 6.03 12.37
N ALA A 28 -18.64 6.17 13.48
CA ALA A 28 -19.51 7.33 13.69
C ALA A 28 -18.73 8.66 13.76
N THR A 29 -17.58 8.65 14.44
CA THR A 29 -16.70 9.82 14.50
C THR A 29 -16.16 10.18 13.13
N VAL A 30 -15.68 9.19 12.37
CA VAL A 30 -15.16 9.38 11.00
C VAL A 30 -16.24 9.95 10.09
N THR A 31 -17.45 9.37 10.11
CA THR A 31 -18.59 9.87 9.32
C THR A 31 -18.88 11.34 9.63
N SER A 32 -18.94 11.72 10.89
CA SER A 32 -19.19 13.11 11.30
C SER A 32 -18.14 14.09 10.77
N VAL A 33 -16.85 13.72 10.80
CA VAL A 33 -15.76 14.55 10.26
C VAL A 33 -15.85 14.65 8.73
N LEU A 34 -16.12 13.54 8.05
CA LEU A 34 -16.25 13.53 6.59
C LEU A 34 -17.42 14.38 6.11
N GLU A 35 -18.58 14.27 6.75
CA GLU A 35 -19.75 15.08 6.43
C GLU A 35 -19.51 16.57 6.67
N ASP A 36 -18.84 16.93 7.77
CA ASP A 36 -18.49 18.31 8.07
C ASP A 36 -17.50 18.89 7.02
N VAL A 37 -16.48 18.12 6.61
CA VAL A 37 -15.56 18.56 5.54
C VAL A 37 -16.32 18.70 4.21
N LYS A 38 -17.23 17.79 3.89
CA LYS A 38 -18.06 17.88 2.68
C LYS A 38 -18.93 19.13 2.64
N ALA A 39 -19.47 19.54 3.81
CA ALA A 39 -20.36 20.68 3.92
C ALA A 39 -19.63 22.03 4.02
N ASN A 40 -18.48 22.07 4.67
CA ASN A 40 -17.81 23.31 5.12
C ASN A 40 -16.38 23.50 4.61
N GLY A 41 -15.87 22.61 3.73
CA GLY A 41 -14.62 22.76 3.01
C GLY A 41 -13.40 23.07 3.89
N ASP A 42 -12.59 24.05 3.47
CA ASP A 42 -11.38 24.49 4.18
C ASP A 42 -11.64 24.90 5.63
N ALA A 43 -12.80 25.48 5.92
CA ALA A 43 -13.14 25.90 7.27
C ALA A 43 -13.27 24.70 8.23
N ALA A 44 -13.82 23.57 7.77
CA ALA A 44 -13.86 22.33 8.54
C ALA A 44 -12.46 21.75 8.73
N VAL A 45 -11.66 21.66 7.65
CA VAL A 45 -10.29 21.15 7.72
C VAL A 45 -9.50 21.93 8.77
N LYS A 46 -9.49 23.26 8.72
CA LYS A 46 -8.76 24.13 9.67
C LYS A 46 -9.23 23.91 11.12
N ARG A 47 -10.54 23.75 11.37
CA ARG A 47 -11.06 23.46 12.71
C ARG A 47 -10.54 22.12 13.24
N TYR A 48 -10.42 21.11 12.38
CA TYR A 48 -9.91 19.80 12.79
C TYR A 48 -8.41 19.79 13.00
N GLU A 49 -7.63 20.57 12.22
CA GLU A 49 -6.21 20.79 12.49
C GLU A 49 -6.00 21.48 13.86
N GLU A 50 -6.83 22.46 14.20
CA GLU A 50 -6.77 23.09 15.53
C GLU A 50 -7.16 22.12 16.65
N LYS A 51 -8.17 21.29 16.42
CA LYS A 51 -8.68 20.33 17.42
C LYS A 51 -7.73 19.15 17.66
N PHE A 52 -7.15 18.57 16.61
CA PHE A 52 -6.39 17.31 16.68
C PHE A 52 -4.88 17.53 16.65
N ASP A 53 -4.40 18.47 15.86
CA ASP A 53 -2.98 18.75 15.70
C ASP A 53 -2.55 20.01 16.48
N HIS A 54 -3.50 20.70 17.15
CA HIS A 54 -3.28 21.87 18.00
C HIS A 54 -2.58 23.04 17.27
N VAL A 55 -2.96 23.25 16.01
CA VAL A 55 -2.39 24.30 15.16
C VAL A 55 -3.47 25.09 14.46
N SER A 56 -3.38 26.42 14.54
CA SER A 56 -4.24 27.34 13.79
C SER A 56 -3.55 27.73 12.48
N LEU A 57 -4.19 27.44 11.34
CA LEU A 57 -3.62 27.65 10.00
C LEU A 57 -4.34 28.77 9.27
N GLU A 58 -3.57 29.75 8.77
CA GLU A 58 -4.08 30.77 7.84
C GLU A 58 -4.31 30.15 6.44
N SER A 59 -3.36 29.32 5.97
CA SER A 59 -3.42 28.63 4.69
C SER A 59 -3.14 27.13 4.85
N LEU A 60 -3.91 26.30 4.12
CA LEU A 60 -3.63 24.87 4.02
C LEU A 60 -2.50 24.56 3.04
N ALA A 61 -2.25 25.43 2.05
CA ALA A 61 -1.23 25.18 1.04
C ALA A 61 0.18 25.46 1.59
N VAL A 62 1.10 24.54 1.28
CA VAL A 62 2.55 24.76 1.45
C VAL A 62 3.05 25.62 0.30
N THR A 63 3.88 26.62 0.61
CA THR A 63 4.46 27.55 -0.36
C THR A 63 5.76 27.01 -0.96
N GLU A 64 6.14 27.51 -2.14
CA GLU A 64 7.45 27.21 -2.74
C GLU A 64 8.63 27.69 -1.85
N ALA A 65 8.43 28.75 -1.06
CA ALA A 65 9.43 29.24 -0.11
C ALA A 65 9.66 28.22 1.03
N GLU A 66 8.59 27.61 1.57
CA GLU A 66 8.72 26.56 2.59
C GLU A 66 9.43 25.31 2.03
N ILE A 67 9.18 24.96 0.78
CA ILE A 67 9.88 23.85 0.12
C ILE A 67 11.36 24.17 -0.08
N ALA A 68 11.69 25.41 -0.51
CA ALA A 68 13.09 25.84 -0.66
C ALA A 68 13.82 25.84 0.68
N GLU A 69 13.22 26.42 1.73
CA GLU A 69 13.76 26.41 3.10
C GLU A 69 14.00 24.96 3.58
N ALA A 70 13.10 24.04 3.28
CA ALA A 70 13.23 22.64 3.66
C ALA A 70 14.44 21.97 2.97
N MET A 71 14.66 22.23 1.69
CA MET A 71 15.80 21.68 0.94
C MET A 71 17.15 22.19 1.48
N ASP A 72 17.20 23.42 2.04
CA ASP A 72 18.38 23.97 2.66
C ASP A 72 18.62 23.46 4.08
N ASN A 73 17.56 23.02 4.77
CA ASN A 73 17.61 22.59 6.16
C ASN A 73 17.86 21.09 6.37
N ILE A 74 17.77 20.26 5.34
CA ILE A 74 18.15 18.84 5.45
C ILE A 74 19.66 18.67 5.28
N SER A 75 20.23 17.67 5.95
CA SER A 75 21.66 17.35 5.78
C SER A 75 21.96 16.86 4.36
N GLN A 76 23.19 17.09 3.90
CA GLN A 76 23.64 16.58 2.61
C GLN A 76 23.55 15.05 2.54
N GLU A 77 23.88 14.35 3.64
CA GLU A 77 23.76 12.89 3.75
C GLU A 77 22.32 12.42 3.56
N LEU A 78 21.34 13.09 4.19
CA LEU A 78 19.92 12.74 4.00
C LEU A 78 19.47 13.00 2.57
N LYS A 79 19.91 14.10 1.96
CA LYS A 79 19.59 14.40 0.56
C LYS A 79 20.10 13.31 -0.39
N GLU A 80 21.37 12.92 -0.26
CA GLU A 80 21.97 11.86 -1.06
C GLU A 80 21.26 10.52 -0.84
N SER A 81 20.85 10.22 0.40
CA SER A 81 20.08 9.01 0.73
C SER A 81 18.70 9.00 0.07
N LEU A 82 18.00 10.15 0.08
CA LEU A 82 16.70 10.31 -0.60
C LEU A 82 16.83 10.17 -2.12
N GLU A 83 17.89 10.74 -2.71
CA GLU A 83 18.16 10.65 -4.14
C GLU A 83 18.49 9.19 -4.55
N LEU A 84 19.28 8.47 -3.75
CA LEU A 84 19.56 7.04 -3.97
C LEU A 84 18.29 6.20 -3.91
N ALA A 85 17.50 6.37 -2.86
CA ALA A 85 16.24 5.65 -2.69
C ALA A 85 15.26 5.94 -3.85
N HIS A 86 15.08 7.22 -4.20
CA HIS A 86 14.27 7.63 -5.34
C HIS A 86 14.73 6.98 -6.65
N HIS A 87 16.05 6.96 -6.90
CA HIS A 87 16.62 6.31 -8.09
C HIS A 87 16.26 4.82 -8.15
N ASN A 88 16.49 4.08 -7.07
CA ASN A 88 16.22 2.64 -7.03
C ASN A 88 14.72 2.33 -7.19
N ILE A 89 13.85 3.11 -6.52
CA ILE A 89 12.40 3.00 -6.66
C ILE A 89 11.99 3.29 -8.11
N ALA A 90 12.59 4.31 -8.74
CA ALA A 90 12.29 4.66 -10.12
C ALA A 90 12.69 3.53 -11.08
N VAL A 91 13.90 2.98 -10.96
CA VAL A 91 14.37 1.88 -11.79
C VAL A 91 13.45 0.67 -11.72
N PHE A 92 13.05 0.27 -10.51
CA PHE A 92 12.17 -0.88 -10.32
C PHE A 92 10.76 -0.64 -10.89
N HIS A 93 10.19 0.54 -10.70
CA HIS A 93 8.84 0.85 -11.19
C HIS A 93 8.81 1.16 -12.70
N GLU A 94 9.87 1.72 -13.28
CA GLU A 94 10.00 1.90 -14.74
C GLU A 94 9.91 0.56 -15.48
N ALA A 95 10.49 -0.49 -14.91
CA ALA A 95 10.46 -1.84 -15.49
C ALA A 95 9.05 -2.48 -15.50
N GLN A 96 8.09 -1.90 -14.77
CA GLN A 96 6.70 -2.38 -14.70
C GLN A 96 5.79 -1.77 -15.78
N LYS A 97 6.31 -0.96 -16.69
CA LYS A 97 5.51 -0.34 -17.75
C LYS A 97 4.86 -1.40 -18.64
N PHE A 98 3.55 -1.31 -18.76
CA PHE A 98 2.76 -2.24 -19.57
C PHE A 98 2.79 -1.84 -21.04
N GLU A 99 3.29 -2.73 -21.88
CA GLU A 99 3.22 -2.64 -23.34
C GLU A 99 2.11 -3.58 -23.84
N GLY A 100 0.95 -3.01 -24.20
CA GLY A 100 -0.17 -3.79 -24.69
C GLY A 100 0.07 -4.36 -26.09
N GLN A 101 -0.27 -5.62 -26.26
CA GLN A 101 -0.23 -6.29 -27.57
C GLN A 101 -1.58 -6.16 -28.28
N ARG A 102 -1.56 -6.02 -29.61
CA ARG A 102 -2.73 -6.16 -30.47
C ARG A 102 -2.89 -7.62 -30.86
N ILE A 103 -4.04 -8.18 -30.56
CA ILE A 103 -4.36 -9.60 -30.79
C ILE A 103 -5.54 -9.68 -31.74
N GLU A 104 -5.38 -10.40 -32.85
CA GLU A 104 -6.49 -10.78 -33.71
C GLU A 104 -7.19 -11.99 -33.08
N THR A 105 -8.38 -11.79 -32.53
CA THR A 105 -9.16 -12.84 -31.83
C THR A 105 -10.02 -13.66 -32.77
N ALA A 106 -10.37 -13.10 -33.92
CA ALA A 106 -11.00 -13.75 -35.06
C ALA A 106 -10.62 -12.97 -36.33
N PRO A 107 -10.75 -13.54 -37.53
CA PRO A 107 -10.45 -12.83 -38.78
C PRO A 107 -11.15 -11.47 -38.85
N GLY A 108 -10.37 -10.39 -38.93
CA GLY A 108 -10.88 -9.02 -38.95
C GLY A 108 -11.34 -8.44 -37.62
N VAL A 109 -11.08 -9.10 -36.48
CA VAL A 109 -11.38 -8.61 -35.13
C VAL A 109 -10.06 -8.45 -34.35
N THR A 110 -9.71 -7.21 -34.06
CA THR A 110 -8.47 -6.89 -33.31
C THR A 110 -8.80 -6.26 -31.97
N CYS A 111 -8.28 -6.86 -30.88
CA CYS A 111 -8.45 -6.38 -29.51
C CYS A 111 -7.10 -6.04 -28.88
N TRP A 112 -7.04 -4.99 -28.05
CA TRP A 112 -5.84 -4.64 -27.29
C TRP A 112 -6.20 -3.86 -26.04
N GLN A 113 -5.22 -3.72 -25.14
CA GLN A 113 -5.30 -2.87 -23.96
C GLN A 113 -4.27 -1.74 -24.04
N LYS A 114 -4.60 -0.61 -23.45
CA LYS A 114 -3.64 0.48 -23.16
C LYS A 114 -3.64 0.78 -21.67
N SER A 115 -2.46 1.01 -21.12
CA SER A 115 -2.29 1.59 -19.80
C SER A 115 -2.50 3.10 -19.90
N ILE A 116 -3.46 3.63 -19.16
CA ILE A 116 -3.80 5.06 -19.14
C ILE A 116 -3.71 5.55 -17.71
N PRO A 117 -2.88 6.58 -17.41
CA PRO A 117 -2.72 7.07 -16.06
C PRO A 117 -4.01 7.64 -15.47
N ILE A 118 -4.13 7.53 -14.15
CA ILE A 118 -5.12 8.27 -13.38
C ILE A 118 -4.65 9.73 -13.34
N GLU A 119 -5.48 10.66 -13.78
CA GLU A 119 -5.04 12.06 -13.96
C GLU A 119 -4.69 12.75 -12.65
N LYS A 120 -5.50 12.53 -11.59
CA LYS A 120 -5.37 13.21 -10.29
C LYS A 120 -5.31 12.18 -9.17
N VAL A 121 -4.22 12.18 -8.44
CA VAL A 121 -4.01 11.29 -7.29
C VAL A 121 -3.65 12.07 -6.05
N GLY A 122 -4.18 11.63 -4.91
CA GLY A 122 -3.89 12.19 -3.60
C GLY A 122 -3.03 11.23 -2.79
N LEU A 123 -1.97 11.74 -2.22
CA LEU A 123 -1.06 11.01 -1.34
C LEU A 123 -1.28 11.48 0.08
N TYR A 124 -1.56 10.56 0.98
CA TYR A 124 -1.66 10.84 2.40
C TYR A 124 -0.39 10.35 3.11
N ILE A 125 0.28 11.24 3.82
CA ILE A 125 1.46 10.92 4.61
C ILE A 125 1.15 11.24 6.07
N PRO A 126 1.15 10.26 6.97
CA PRO A 126 0.88 10.50 8.37
C PRO A 126 1.99 11.30 9.03
N GLY A 127 1.62 12.18 9.97
CA GLY A 127 2.57 12.99 10.74
C GLY A 127 3.01 12.31 12.03
N GLY A 128 2.29 11.55 12.68
CA GLY A 128 2.51 10.76 13.88
C GLY A 128 3.82 10.96 14.65
N THR A 129 4.33 9.89 15.24
CA THR A 129 5.56 9.89 16.03
C THR A 129 6.84 9.79 15.18
N ALA A 130 6.72 9.51 13.87
CA ALA A 130 7.83 9.45 12.92
C ALA A 130 7.43 10.15 11.61
N PRO A 131 8.29 11.00 11.03
CA PRO A 131 8.06 11.61 9.72
C PRO A 131 8.33 10.58 8.63
N LEU A 132 7.30 10.01 8.03
CA LEU A 132 7.41 8.94 7.02
C LEU A 132 7.74 9.52 5.62
N PHE A 133 8.89 10.16 5.49
CA PHE A 133 9.33 10.73 4.21
C PHE A 133 9.66 9.66 3.14
N SER A 134 10.02 8.44 3.54
CA SER A 134 10.17 7.30 2.62
C SER A 134 8.88 6.99 1.89
N THR A 135 7.74 7.06 2.58
CA THR A 135 6.41 6.83 1.99
C THR A 135 6.10 7.86 0.88
N VAL A 136 6.63 9.09 1.00
CA VAL A 136 6.49 10.08 -0.09
C VAL A 136 7.16 9.57 -1.36
N LEU A 137 8.40 9.04 -1.27
CA LEU A 137 9.10 8.48 -2.42
C LEU A 137 8.37 7.26 -2.99
N MET A 138 7.92 6.35 -2.11
CA MET A 138 7.21 5.12 -2.48
C MET A 138 5.89 5.38 -3.23
N LEU A 139 5.21 6.48 -2.92
CA LEU A 139 3.93 6.81 -3.54
C LEU A 139 4.08 7.78 -4.73
N ALA A 140 4.89 8.82 -4.58
CA ALA A 140 4.99 9.86 -5.61
C ALA A 140 5.81 9.42 -6.83
N THR A 141 6.88 8.63 -6.63
CA THR A 141 7.74 8.17 -7.74
C THR A 141 6.95 7.33 -8.75
N PRO A 142 6.24 6.26 -8.39
CA PRO A 142 5.45 5.50 -9.35
C PRO A 142 4.27 6.30 -9.93
N ALA A 143 3.67 7.23 -9.18
CA ALA A 143 2.64 8.14 -9.70
C ALA A 143 3.19 9.01 -10.85
N LYS A 144 4.41 9.54 -10.67
CA LYS A 144 5.11 10.33 -11.69
C LYS A 144 5.48 9.51 -12.91
N ILE A 145 6.00 8.30 -12.73
CA ILE A 145 6.37 7.36 -13.80
C ILE A 145 5.14 6.95 -14.60
N ALA A 146 4.01 6.70 -13.94
CA ALA A 146 2.73 6.39 -14.60
C ALA A 146 2.23 7.53 -15.49
N GLY A 147 2.62 8.77 -15.20
CA GLY A 147 2.19 9.96 -15.93
C GLY A 147 0.95 10.63 -15.34
N CYS A 148 0.69 10.48 -14.04
CA CYS A 148 -0.35 11.24 -13.35
C CYS A 148 -0.09 12.75 -13.51
N LYS A 149 -1.12 13.50 -13.95
CA LYS A 149 -0.95 14.94 -14.25
C LYS A 149 -0.89 15.80 -12.99
N GLU A 150 -1.69 15.45 -11.99
CA GLU A 150 -1.75 16.13 -10.71
C GLU A 150 -1.54 15.12 -9.58
N ILE A 151 -0.43 15.31 -8.84
CA ILE A 151 -0.04 14.50 -7.69
C ILE A 151 -0.04 15.45 -6.51
N ILE A 152 -1.05 15.36 -5.65
CA ILE A 152 -1.13 16.18 -4.44
C ILE A 152 -0.76 15.35 -3.22
N LEU A 153 -0.23 16.01 -2.20
CA LEU A 153 0.16 15.41 -0.94
C LEU A 153 -0.51 16.14 0.22
N CYS A 154 -1.17 15.41 1.11
CA CYS A 154 -1.67 15.90 2.37
C CYS A 154 -0.88 15.26 3.52
N THR A 155 -0.40 16.10 4.46
CA THR A 155 0.34 15.67 5.65
C THR A 155 0.08 16.67 6.78
N PRO A 156 -0.08 16.24 8.04
CA PRO A 156 -0.30 17.16 9.14
C PRO A 156 0.93 18.04 9.36
N PRO A 157 0.72 19.31 9.67
CA PRO A 157 1.79 20.21 10.11
C PRO A 157 2.14 19.94 11.60
N ASN A 158 3.25 20.46 12.04
CA ASN A 158 3.58 20.55 13.46
C ASN A 158 2.81 21.71 14.13
N ARG A 159 2.96 21.87 15.45
CA ARG A 159 2.30 22.93 16.23
C ARG A 159 2.67 24.37 15.80
N GLU A 160 3.72 24.54 15.04
CA GLU A 160 4.16 25.81 14.47
C GLU A 160 3.61 26.05 13.05
N GLY A 161 2.75 25.16 12.56
CA GLY A 161 2.16 25.23 11.23
C GLY A 161 3.12 24.87 10.09
N LYS A 162 4.23 24.19 10.40
CA LYS A 162 5.24 23.77 9.41
C LYS A 162 5.18 22.26 9.17
N VAL A 163 5.35 21.87 7.92
CA VAL A 163 5.55 20.44 7.54
C VAL A 163 7.01 20.06 7.79
N ASN A 164 7.26 18.81 8.15
CA ASN A 164 8.62 18.31 8.38
C ASN A 164 9.49 18.52 7.11
N PRO A 165 10.71 19.11 7.23
CA PRO A 165 11.57 19.39 6.09
C PRO A 165 11.92 18.17 5.23
N ALA A 166 12.10 16.98 5.84
CA ALA A 166 12.41 15.77 5.08
C ALA A 166 11.23 15.31 4.21
N ILE A 167 9.98 15.50 4.67
CA ILE A 167 8.77 15.24 3.85
C ILE A 167 8.73 16.20 2.65
N LEU A 168 8.97 17.49 2.86
CA LEU A 168 8.98 18.48 1.77
C LEU A 168 10.10 18.19 0.76
N ALA A 169 11.28 17.83 1.24
CA ALA A 169 12.41 17.47 0.39
C ALA A 169 12.12 16.20 -0.44
N ALA A 170 11.61 15.14 0.18
CA ALA A 170 11.21 13.94 -0.53
C ALA A 170 10.12 14.23 -1.58
N ALA A 171 9.14 15.07 -1.25
CA ALA A 171 8.08 15.49 -2.17
C ALA A 171 8.64 16.27 -3.38
N LYS A 172 9.61 17.15 -3.15
CA LYS A 172 10.29 17.89 -4.22
C LYS A 172 11.08 16.96 -5.13
N ILE A 173 11.87 16.03 -4.56
CA ILE A 173 12.67 15.04 -5.31
C ILE A 173 11.75 14.15 -6.16
N ALA A 174 10.65 13.63 -5.59
CA ALA A 174 9.71 12.76 -6.30
C ALA A 174 8.75 13.47 -7.25
N GLY A 175 8.76 14.82 -7.30
CA GLY A 175 7.98 15.62 -8.25
C GLY A 175 6.49 15.73 -7.90
N VAL A 176 6.15 15.82 -6.61
CA VAL A 176 4.79 16.16 -6.13
C VAL A 176 4.39 17.54 -6.63
N SER A 177 3.16 17.68 -7.12
CA SER A 177 2.69 18.93 -7.73
C SER A 177 2.33 20.00 -6.70
N LYS A 178 1.66 19.58 -5.60
CA LYS A 178 1.19 20.48 -4.54
C LYS A 178 1.16 19.76 -3.21
N ILE A 179 1.41 20.47 -2.12
CA ILE A 179 1.43 19.92 -0.76
C ILE A 179 0.48 20.73 0.11
N TYR A 180 -0.28 20.05 0.96
CA TYR A 180 -1.26 20.64 1.85
C TYR A 180 -1.04 20.22 3.30
N LYS A 181 -1.20 21.17 4.21
CA LYS A 181 -1.12 21.02 5.66
C LYS A 181 -2.45 20.50 6.18
N ALA A 182 -2.69 19.22 6.00
CA ALA A 182 -3.90 18.54 6.46
C ALA A 182 -3.58 17.10 6.87
N GLY A 183 -3.98 16.72 8.07
CA GLY A 183 -3.81 15.40 8.67
C GLY A 183 -5.11 14.60 8.76
N GLY A 184 -5.05 13.38 9.27
CA GLY A 184 -6.20 12.59 9.71
C GLY A 184 -7.34 12.41 8.72
N VAL A 185 -8.53 12.24 9.28
CA VAL A 185 -9.79 12.03 8.52
C VAL A 185 -10.12 13.24 7.64
N GLN A 186 -9.87 14.46 8.13
CA GLN A 186 -10.17 15.68 7.39
C GLN A 186 -9.33 15.83 6.11
N ALA A 187 -8.11 15.32 6.09
CA ALA A 187 -7.29 15.26 4.88
C ALA A 187 -7.88 14.30 3.83
N ILE A 188 -8.34 13.13 4.27
CA ILE A 188 -9.02 12.16 3.39
C ILE A 188 -10.30 12.77 2.83
N GLY A 189 -11.11 13.42 3.67
CA GLY A 189 -12.32 14.15 3.25
C GLY A 189 -12.01 15.26 2.24
N ALA A 190 -10.98 16.08 2.51
CA ALA A 190 -10.56 17.15 1.60
C ALA A 190 -10.16 16.63 0.21
N MET A 191 -9.39 15.55 0.14
CA MET A 191 -9.01 14.91 -1.13
C MET A 191 -10.19 14.25 -1.83
N ALA A 192 -11.12 13.65 -1.08
CA ALA A 192 -12.27 12.92 -1.64
C ALA A 192 -13.35 13.85 -2.22
N TYR A 193 -13.66 14.94 -1.52
CA TYR A 193 -14.75 15.85 -1.92
C TYR A 193 -14.23 17.05 -2.71
N GLY A 194 -13.01 17.47 -2.46
CA GLY A 194 -12.48 18.76 -2.85
C GLY A 194 -12.91 19.86 -1.85
N THR A 195 -12.06 20.86 -1.67
CA THR A 195 -12.35 22.05 -0.89
C THR A 195 -11.93 23.30 -1.71
N GLU A 196 -12.00 24.48 -1.13
CA GLU A 196 -11.55 25.72 -1.80
C GLU A 196 -10.05 25.67 -2.13
N THR A 197 -9.25 25.01 -1.28
CA THR A 197 -7.79 24.93 -1.45
C THR A 197 -7.35 23.55 -1.97
N VAL A 198 -7.90 22.45 -1.44
CA VAL A 198 -7.48 21.08 -1.79
C VAL A 198 -8.33 20.57 -2.93
N PRO A 199 -7.75 20.26 -4.12
CA PRO A 199 -8.54 19.75 -5.24
C PRO A 199 -9.02 18.33 -5.00
N LYS A 200 -10.24 18.00 -5.49
CA LYS A 200 -10.74 16.62 -5.54
C LYS A 200 -9.83 15.75 -6.41
N VAL A 201 -9.49 14.56 -5.91
CA VAL A 201 -8.70 13.56 -6.64
C VAL A 201 -9.56 12.36 -7.07
N PHE A 202 -8.99 11.49 -7.89
CA PHE A 202 -9.69 10.29 -8.39
C PHE A 202 -9.27 9.01 -7.65
N LYS A 203 -8.11 9.04 -7.00
CA LYS A 203 -7.64 7.94 -6.14
C LYS A 203 -6.76 8.46 -5.02
N ILE A 204 -6.96 7.93 -3.81
CA ILE A 204 -6.18 8.27 -2.62
C ILE A 204 -5.27 7.10 -2.28
N PHE A 205 -4.01 7.41 -2.00
CA PHE A 205 -2.96 6.48 -1.58
C PHE A 205 -2.38 6.89 -0.24
N GLY A 206 -1.87 5.93 0.48
CA GLY A 206 -1.07 6.17 1.68
C GLY A 206 -1.53 5.40 2.91
N PRO A 207 -0.57 5.07 3.80
CA PRO A 207 -0.84 4.42 5.07
C PRO A 207 -1.50 5.40 6.03
N GLY A 208 -2.06 4.88 7.12
CA GLY A 208 -2.63 5.70 8.17
C GLY A 208 -3.11 4.87 9.34
N ASN A 209 -3.41 5.54 10.44
CA ASN A 209 -4.02 4.88 11.59
C ASN A 209 -5.46 4.43 11.27
N GLN A 210 -6.09 3.75 12.24
CA GLN A 210 -7.45 3.22 12.11
C GLN A 210 -8.50 4.25 11.66
N PHE A 211 -8.38 5.53 12.07
CA PHE A 211 -9.29 6.59 11.65
C PHE A 211 -9.13 6.95 10.17
N VAL A 212 -7.88 7.06 9.71
CA VAL A 212 -7.56 7.31 8.31
C VAL A 212 -8.02 6.14 7.43
N MET A 213 -7.81 4.90 7.88
CA MET A 213 -8.25 3.71 7.16
C MET A 213 -9.76 3.63 7.05
N ALA A 214 -10.49 3.89 8.15
CA ALA A 214 -11.95 3.95 8.13
C ALA A 214 -12.47 5.08 7.22
N ALA A 215 -11.80 6.23 7.22
CA ALA A 215 -12.14 7.33 6.31
C ALA A 215 -11.95 6.93 4.84
N LYS A 216 -10.80 6.32 4.50
CA LYS A 216 -10.54 5.80 3.14
C LYS A 216 -11.62 4.81 2.72
N GLN A 217 -11.96 3.85 3.59
CA GLN A 217 -13.00 2.86 3.29
C GLN A 217 -14.37 3.52 3.06
N GLN A 218 -14.78 4.48 3.91
CA GLN A 218 -16.07 5.17 3.76
C GLN A 218 -16.14 5.97 2.45
N VAL A 219 -15.11 6.77 2.12
CA VAL A 219 -15.12 7.55 0.86
C VAL A 219 -15.01 6.65 -0.36
N SER A 220 -14.45 5.45 -0.25
CA SER A 220 -14.33 4.50 -1.36
C SER A 220 -15.67 3.91 -1.81
N LEU A 221 -16.70 3.96 -0.98
CA LEU A 221 -18.01 3.43 -1.32
C LEU A 221 -18.71 4.24 -2.43
N HIS A 222 -18.47 5.56 -2.50
CA HIS A 222 -19.25 6.42 -3.39
C HIS A 222 -18.47 7.58 -4.03
N GLU A 223 -17.29 7.93 -3.54
CA GLU A 223 -16.67 9.22 -3.90
C GLU A 223 -15.35 9.08 -4.66
N VAL A 224 -14.41 8.26 -4.18
CA VAL A 224 -13.05 8.21 -4.69
C VAL A 224 -12.45 6.82 -4.50
N ALA A 225 -11.66 6.33 -5.47
CA ALA A 225 -10.96 5.06 -5.29
C ALA A 225 -9.84 5.18 -4.22
N ILE A 226 -9.47 4.07 -3.63
CA ILE A 226 -8.32 3.98 -2.71
C ILE A 226 -7.31 2.95 -3.20
N ASP A 227 -6.10 2.99 -2.66
CA ASP A 227 -5.05 2.01 -2.95
C ASP A 227 -5.47 0.58 -2.59
N MET A 228 -5.61 0.32 -1.29
CA MET A 228 -6.07 -0.96 -0.74
C MET A 228 -6.61 -0.79 0.68
N PRO A 229 -7.42 -1.72 1.18
CA PRO A 229 -7.65 -1.86 2.61
C PRO A 229 -6.34 -2.26 3.28
N ALA A 230 -6.07 -1.72 4.46
CA ALA A 230 -4.91 -2.08 5.26
C ALA A 230 -5.27 -2.08 6.75
N GLY A 231 -4.48 -2.76 7.53
CA GLY A 231 -4.52 -2.79 8.99
C GLY A 231 -3.15 -2.42 9.57
N PRO A 232 -2.86 -2.83 10.81
CA PRO A 232 -1.55 -2.69 11.42
C PRO A 232 -0.46 -3.44 10.63
N SER A 233 0.77 -2.98 10.76
CA SER A 233 1.93 -3.54 10.06
C SER A 233 2.32 -4.94 10.59
N GLU A 234 2.82 -5.80 9.70
CA GLU A 234 3.07 -7.21 9.97
C GLU A 234 4.39 -7.69 9.37
N VAL A 235 5.15 -8.51 10.09
CA VAL A 235 6.27 -9.28 9.53
C VAL A 235 6.18 -10.75 9.91
N CYS A 236 6.47 -11.62 8.97
CA CYS A 236 6.69 -13.04 9.18
C CYS A 236 8.10 -13.40 8.77
N VAL A 237 8.86 -14.01 9.68
CA VAL A 237 10.20 -14.53 9.40
C VAL A 237 10.16 -16.05 9.41
N VAL A 238 10.56 -16.68 8.31
CA VAL A 238 10.82 -18.13 8.23
C VAL A 238 12.31 -18.35 8.35
N ALA A 239 12.73 -19.13 9.35
CA ALA A 239 14.14 -19.28 9.71
C ALA A 239 14.48 -20.71 10.15
N ASP A 240 15.73 -21.13 9.92
CA ASP A 240 16.26 -22.46 10.30
C ASP A 240 17.49 -22.32 11.23
N ASP A 241 18.16 -23.42 11.54
CA ASP A 241 19.35 -23.45 12.41
C ASP A 241 20.58 -22.73 11.84
N THR A 242 20.58 -22.40 10.54
CA THR A 242 21.63 -21.63 9.86
C THR A 242 21.42 -20.13 9.94
N SER A 243 20.22 -19.68 10.30
CA SER A 243 19.86 -18.28 10.40
C SER A 243 20.56 -17.59 11.58
N ASN A 244 20.95 -16.33 11.41
CA ASN A 244 21.56 -15.55 12.47
C ASN A 244 20.47 -15.02 13.44
N PRO A 245 20.43 -15.46 14.71
CA PRO A 245 19.41 -15.04 15.67
C PRO A 245 19.41 -13.53 15.95
N VAL A 246 20.57 -12.87 15.80
CA VAL A 246 20.67 -11.42 15.98
C VAL A 246 19.93 -10.67 14.89
N TYR A 247 20.05 -11.12 13.64
CA TYR A 247 19.36 -10.51 12.50
C TYR A 247 17.86 -10.78 12.55
N VAL A 248 17.46 -12.03 12.80
CA VAL A 248 16.04 -12.40 12.94
C VAL A 248 15.36 -11.58 14.04
N ALA A 249 16.03 -11.39 15.19
CA ALA A 249 15.50 -10.55 16.27
C ALA A 249 15.38 -9.08 15.87
N ALA A 250 16.34 -8.55 15.11
CA ALA A 250 16.30 -7.18 14.60
C ALA A 250 15.14 -6.97 13.62
N ASP A 251 14.92 -7.93 12.70
CA ASP A 251 13.81 -7.88 11.74
C ASP A 251 12.43 -7.96 12.42
N LEU A 252 12.29 -8.76 13.48
CA LEU A 252 11.06 -8.78 14.28
C LEU A 252 10.83 -7.45 15.00
N LEU A 253 11.88 -6.82 15.51
CA LEU A 253 11.80 -5.57 16.26
C LEU A 253 11.58 -4.35 15.35
N SER A 254 12.13 -4.35 14.12
CA SER A 254 11.89 -3.27 13.15
C SER A 254 10.40 -3.09 12.87
N GLN A 255 9.65 -4.19 12.78
CA GLN A 255 8.21 -4.14 12.61
C GLN A 255 7.46 -3.86 13.91
N ALA A 256 7.94 -4.40 15.06
CA ALA A 256 7.27 -4.20 16.34
C ALA A 256 7.25 -2.74 16.80
N GLU A 257 8.21 -1.90 16.38
CA GLU A 257 8.26 -0.49 16.75
C GLU A 257 7.30 0.43 15.98
N HIS A 258 6.64 -0.05 14.91
CA HIS A 258 5.69 0.73 14.12
C HIS A 258 4.45 1.13 14.91
N GLY A 259 3.83 0.20 15.64
CA GLY A 259 2.61 0.46 16.39
C GLY A 259 2.31 -0.59 17.45
N ILE A 260 1.51 -0.24 18.45
CA ILE A 260 1.12 -1.15 19.54
C ILE A 260 0.26 -2.34 19.08
N ASP A 261 -0.33 -2.22 17.92
CA ASP A 261 -1.19 -3.17 17.23
C ASP A 261 -0.46 -3.93 16.10
N SER A 262 0.82 -3.63 15.85
CA SER A 262 1.67 -4.41 14.95
C SER A 262 1.83 -5.85 15.44
N GLN A 263 2.03 -6.78 14.50
CA GLN A 263 2.21 -8.19 14.81
C GLN A 263 3.46 -8.75 14.14
N VAL A 264 4.30 -9.44 14.90
CA VAL A 264 5.48 -10.12 14.36
C VAL A 264 5.39 -11.63 14.57
N PHE A 265 5.80 -12.38 13.58
CA PHE A 265 5.67 -13.83 13.52
C PHE A 265 7.02 -14.45 13.16
N LEU A 266 7.53 -15.34 14.01
CA LEU A 266 8.63 -16.23 13.64
C LEU A 266 8.11 -17.64 13.43
N ILE A 267 8.43 -18.25 12.31
CA ILE A 267 8.20 -19.66 12.03
C ILE A 267 9.55 -20.33 11.85
N THR A 268 9.85 -21.35 12.62
CA THR A 268 11.14 -22.04 12.57
C THR A 268 11.02 -23.53 12.78
N THR A 269 11.91 -24.29 12.13
CA THR A 269 12.09 -25.73 12.37
C THR A 269 13.12 -26.01 13.46
N SER A 270 13.78 -24.97 14.00
CA SER A 270 14.86 -25.10 14.98
C SER A 270 14.49 -24.59 16.37
N GLU A 271 14.34 -25.50 17.34
CA GLU A 271 14.09 -25.15 18.74
C GLU A 271 15.27 -24.34 19.34
N SER A 272 16.49 -24.63 18.94
CA SER A 272 17.68 -23.90 19.35
C SER A 272 17.67 -22.45 18.85
N LEU A 273 17.28 -22.24 17.59
CA LEU A 273 17.16 -20.88 17.05
C LEU A 273 16.05 -20.10 17.76
N LEU A 274 14.90 -20.72 17.96
CA LEU A 274 13.77 -20.10 18.66
C LEU A 274 14.17 -19.57 20.03
N ALA A 275 14.92 -20.36 20.83
CA ALA A 275 15.41 -19.94 22.14
C ALA A 275 16.37 -18.73 22.02
N LYS A 276 17.34 -18.78 21.08
CA LYS A 276 18.30 -17.71 20.87
C LYS A 276 17.62 -16.42 20.39
N VAL A 277 16.66 -16.51 19.48
CA VAL A 277 15.91 -15.34 18.98
C VAL A 277 15.12 -14.70 20.13
N LYS A 278 14.46 -15.50 20.98
CA LYS A 278 13.75 -14.96 22.15
C LYS A 278 14.68 -14.14 23.06
N ASP A 279 15.88 -14.68 23.36
CA ASP A 279 16.86 -14.00 24.20
C ASP A 279 17.39 -12.73 23.53
N GLU A 280 17.65 -12.79 22.22
CA GLU A 280 18.11 -11.64 21.43
C GLU A 280 17.04 -10.54 21.30
N VAL A 281 15.77 -10.89 21.11
CA VAL A 281 14.67 -9.92 21.12
C VAL A 281 14.63 -9.20 22.48
N ALA A 282 14.74 -9.92 23.60
CA ALA A 282 14.75 -9.30 24.93
C ALA A 282 15.93 -8.36 25.11
N ARG A 283 17.12 -8.75 24.63
CA ARG A 283 18.36 -7.96 24.70
C ARG A 283 18.27 -6.67 23.88
N GLN A 284 17.83 -6.80 22.62
CA GLN A 284 17.75 -5.66 21.70
C GLN A 284 16.61 -4.70 22.07
N LEU A 285 15.46 -5.22 22.49
CA LEU A 285 14.31 -4.43 22.94
C LEU A 285 14.67 -3.44 24.05
N ALA A 286 15.52 -3.86 24.99
CA ALA A 286 15.97 -3.01 26.11
C ALA A 286 16.77 -1.77 25.64
N ALA A 287 17.33 -1.79 24.44
CA ALA A 287 18.10 -0.70 23.86
C ALA A 287 17.30 0.19 22.91
N LEU A 288 16.05 -0.17 22.57
CA LEU A 288 15.24 0.58 21.62
C LEU A 288 14.67 1.85 22.24
N PRO A 289 14.78 3.03 21.58
CA PRO A 289 14.15 4.27 22.05
C PRO A 289 12.62 4.16 22.15
N ARG A 290 11.99 3.34 21.29
CA ARG A 290 10.53 3.10 21.25
C ARG A 290 10.11 1.79 21.94
N CYS A 291 10.85 1.33 22.93
CA CYS A 291 10.63 0.03 23.59
C CYS A 291 9.19 -0.13 24.13
N GLU A 292 8.56 0.93 24.63
CA GLU A 292 7.17 0.86 25.15
C GLU A 292 6.13 0.48 24.09
N ILE A 293 6.35 0.89 22.84
CA ILE A 293 5.50 0.53 21.70
C ILE A 293 5.77 -0.93 21.32
N ALA A 294 7.04 -1.27 21.12
CA ALA A 294 7.44 -2.62 20.72
C ALA A 294 7.02 -3.68 21.75
N VAL A 295 7.09 -3.41 23.06
CA VAL A 295 6.61 -4.33 24.11
C VAL A 295 5.15 -4.70 23.89
N LYS A 296 4.27 -3.73 23.63
CA LYS A 296 2.84 -3.98 23.41
C LYS A 296 2.58 -4.75 22.12
N SER A 297 3.30 -4.43 21.05
CA SER A 297 3.25 -5.20 19.80
C SER A 297 3.66 -6.66 20.01
N LEU A 298 4.71 -6.90 20.81
CA LEU A 298 5.18 -8.24 21.11
C LEU A 298 4.17 -9.09 21.93
N ASP A 299 3.24 -8.47 22.65
CA ASP A 299 2.17 -9.20 23.34
C ASP A 299 1.21 -9.90 22.35
N ASN A 300 1.04 -9.32 21.16
CA ASN A 300 0.24 -9.90 20.07
C ASN A 300 1.04 -10.87 19.18
N SER A 301 2.33 -11.03 19.42
CA SER A 301 3.29 -11.67 18.52
C SER A 301 3.61 -13.10 18.94
N LYS A 302 4.07 -13.92 17.98
CA LYS A 302 4.21 -15.36 18.16
C LYS A 302 5.53 -15.88 17.62
N LEU A 303 6.12 -16.85 18.36
CA LEU A 303 7.25 -17.66 17.92
C LEU A 303 6.77 -19.08 17.75
N VAL A 304 6.76 -19.60 16.53
CA VAL A 304 6.17 -20.89 16.19
C VAL A 304 7.24 -21.88 15.77
N LEU A 305 7.28 -23.03 16.45
CA LEU A 305 8.10 -24.17 16.08
C LEU A 305 7.26 -25.16 15.26
N VAL A 306 7.72 -25.50 14.07
CA VAL A 306 7.07 -26.44 13.13
C VAL A 306 7.97 -27.64 12.84
N HIS A 307 7.44 -28.66 12.17
CA HIS A 307 8.18 -29.92 11.95
C HIS A 307 9.19 -29.83 10.82
N ASP A 308 8.85 -29.14 9.73
CA ASP A 308 9.65 -29.04 8.53
C ASP A 308 9.38 -27.75 7.73
N ASP A 309 10.13 -27.56 6.65
CA ASP A 309 10.04 -26.38 5.79
C ASP A 309 8.72 -26.31 5.01
N ASP A 310 8.09 -27.44 4.72
CA ASP A 310 6.79 -27.46 4.02
C ASP A 310 5.71 -26.93 4.94
N GLU A 311 5.65 -27.37 6.20
CA GLU A 311 4.75 -26.83 7.21
C GLU A 311 5.04 -25.34 7.48
N ALA A 312 6.32 -24.93 7.50
CA ALA A 312 6.70 -23.54 7.68
C ALA A 312 6.12 -22.65 6.57
N MET A 313 6.27 -23.05 5.31
CA MET A 313 5.76 -22.28 4.17
C MET A 313 4.24 -22.35 4.06
N GLU A 314 3.62 -23.46 4.40
CA GLU A 314 2.16 -23.57 4.45
C GLU A 314 1.57 -22.61 5.48
N LEU A 315 2.15 -22.55 6.69
CA LEU A 315 1.73 -21.61 7.73
C LEU A 315 2.02 -20.14 7.35
N ALA A 316 3.16 -19.84 6.73
CA ALA A 316 3.48 -18.50 6.25
C ALA A 316 2.47 -18.02 5.19
N ASN A 317 2.13 -18.87 4.21
CA ASN A 317 1.10 -18.58 3.20
C ASN A 317 -0.30 -18.44 3.82
N TYR A 318 -0.61 -19.24 4.85
CA TYR A 318 -1.88 -19.13 5.58
C TYR A 318 -1.97 -17.83 6.38
N TYR A 319 -0.87 -17.42 6.98
CA TYR A 319 -0.76 -16.11 7.63
C TYR A 319 -0.89 -14.95 6.63
N ALA A 320 -0.39 -15.12 5.39
CA ALA A 320 -0.41 -14.10 4.34
C ALA A 320 0.10 -12.74 4.82
N PRO A 321 1.38 -12.64 5.22
CA PRO A 321 1.94 -11.45 5.85
C PRO A 321 2.11 -10.29 4.87
N GLU A 322 2.18 -9.08 5.42
CA GLU A 322 2.68 -7.89 4.72
C GLU A 322 4.12 -8.11 4.22
N HIS A 323 5.02 -8.41 5.16
CA HIS A 323 6.43 -8.70 4.87
C HIS A 323 6.74 -10.16 5.21
N LEU A 324 7.31 -10.90 4.26
CA LEU A 324 7.80 -12.25 4.45
C LEU A 324 9.32 -12.30 4.28
N ILE A 325 10.05 -12.62 5.35
CA ILE A 325 11.49 -12.83 5.29
C ILE A 325 11.76 -14.34 5.32
N ILE A 326 12.44 -14.87 4.32
CA ILE A 326 12.88 -16.27 4.26
C ILE A 326 14.39 -16.28 4.51
N ALA A 327 14.79 -16.46 5.78
CA ALA A 327 16.18 -16.38 6.22
C ALA A 327 16.89 -17.74 6.25
N THR A 328 16.27 -18.79 5.72
CA THR A 328 16.79 -20.15 5.69
C THR A 328 17.94 -20.30 4.68
N LYS A 329 18.71 -21.38 4.80
CA LYS A 329 19.77 -21.71 3.83
C LYS A 329 19.25 -21.97 2.42
N ASN A 330 18.08 -22.59 2.32
CA ASN A 330 17.42 -22.96 1.05
C ASN A 330 16.35 -21.96 0.61
N TYR A 331 16.53 -20.68 0.93
CA TYR A 331 15.56 -19.62 0.64
C TYR A 331 15.11 -19.56 -0.82
N ASP A 332 15.97 -19.86 -1.79
CA ASP A 332 15.62 -19.89 -3.23
C ASP A 332 14.57 -20.98 -3.55
N GLU A 333 14.69 -22.16 -2.92
CA GLU A 333 13.72 -23.23 -3.06
C GLU A 333 12.38 -22.83 -2.41
N LEU A 334 12.43 -22.30 -1.19
CA LEU A 334 11.25 -21.88 -0.45
C LEU A 334 10.54 -20.67 -1.11
N ALA A 335 11.28 -19.79 -1.77
CA ALA A 335 10.69 -18.71 -2.57
C ALA A 335 9.72 -19.23 -3.64
N GLY A 336 10.00 -20.41 -4.23
CA GLY A 336 9.11 -21.07 -5.17
C GLY A 336 7.79 -21.58 -4.56
N LYS A 337 7.69 -21.66 -3.22
CA LYS A 337 6.48 -22.08 -2.48
C LYS A 337 5.66 -20.91 -1.97
N VAL A 338 6.09 -19.67 -2.18
CA VAL A 338 5.34 -18.47 -1.77
C VAL A 338 4.13 -18.29 -2.66
N VAL A 339 2.97 -18.14 -2.02
CA VAL A 339 1.68 -17.88 -2.68
C VAL A 339 1.11 -16.54 -2.19
N ASN A 340 1.22 -16.26 -0.90
CA ASN A 340 0.58 -15.12 -0.26
C ASN A 340 1.56 -14.33 0.59
N ALA A 341 1.99 -13.17 0.09
CA ALA A 341 2.76 -12.17 0.84
C ALA A 341 2.66 -10.80 0.13
N GLY A 342 2.78 -9.73 0.87
CA GLY A 342 2.86 -8.39 0.29
C GLY A 342 4.21 -8.14 -0.38
N SER A 343 5.31 -8.47 0.32
CA SER A 343 6.69 -8.43 -0.19
C SER A 343 7.51 -9.57 0.41
N VAL A 344 8.51 -10.07 -0.34
CA VAL A 344 9.34 -11.22 0.07
C VAL A 344 10.81 -10.84 0.06
N PHE A 345 11.51 -11.16 1.15
CA PHE A 345 12.93 -10.89 1.38
C PHE A 345 13.68 -12.21 1.48
N LEU A 346 14.71 -12.41 0.67
CA LEU A 346 15.38 -13.69 0.50
C LEU A 346 16.79 -13.69 1.07
N GLY A 347 17.02 -14.63 1.99
CA GLY A 347 18.31 -14.82 2.64
C GLY A 347 18.56 -13.84 3.80
N GLN A 348 19.59 -14.10 4.58
CA GLN A 348 19.89 -13.36 5.81
C GLN A 348 20.38 -11.90 5.61
N TRP A 349 20.66 -11.48 4.38
CA TRP A 349 21.09 -10.11 4.05
C TRP A 349 19.93 -9.22 3.60
N ALA A 350 18.78 -9.80 3.29
CA ALA A 350 17.60 -9.08 2.81
C ALA A 350 16.66 -8.79 4.00
N CYS A 351 16.95 -7.72 4.74
CA CYS A 351 16.09 -7.26 5.82
C CYS A 351 14.91 -6.42 5.30
N GLU A 352 13.82 -6.36 6.07
CA GLU A 352 12.65 -5.52 5.79
C GLU A 352 13.03 -4.06 5.55
N SER A 353 13.89 -3.49 6.42
CA SER A 353 14.33 -2.10 6.32
C SER A 353 14.97 -1.76 4.96
N ALA A 354 15.63 -2.71 4.29
CA ALA A 354 16.16 -2.47 2.95
C ALA A 354 15.04 -2.20 1.94
N GLY A 355 13.92 -2.96 2.01
CA GLY A 355 12.74 -2.77 1.19
C GLY A 355 12.02 -1.48 1.51
N ASP A 356 11.89 -1.17 2.79
CA ASP A 356 11.17 -0.01 3.27
C ASP A 356 11.82 1.33 2.88
N TYR A 357 13.12 1.34 2.67
CA TYR A 357 13.83 2.60 2.42
C TYR A 357 14.47 2.69 1.03
N ALA A 358 15.22 1.67 0.58
CA ALA A 358 16.18 1.92 -0.51
C ALA A 358 16.34 0.82 -1.55
N SER A 359 15.83 -0.41 -1.38
CA SER A 359 16.04 -1.50 -2.36
C SER A 359 15.33 -1.28 -3.69
N GLY A 360 14.25 -0.50 -3.70
CA GLY A 360 13.49 -0.15 -4.91
C GLY A 360 12.08 -0.72 -4.98
N THR A 361 11.74 -1.74 -4.20
CA THR A 361 10.36 -2.24 -4.04
C THR A 361 9.51 -1.22 -3.28
N ASN A 362 8.19 -1.43 -3.26
CA ASN A 362 7.27 -0.53 -2.56
C ASN A 362 6.89 -1.09 -1.20
N HIS A 363 6.92 -0.26 -0.16
CA HIS A 363 6.55 -0.66 1.19
C HIS A 363 5.07 -0.42 1.54
N THR A 364 4.29 0.18 0.63
CA THR A 364 2.84 0.30 0.83
C THR A 364 2.19 -0.99 0.40
N LEU A 365 2.02 -1.89 1.34
CA LEU A 365 1.68 -3.30 1.14
C LEU A 365 0.34 -3.64 1.79
N PRO A 366 -0.34 -4.70 1.31
CA PRO A 366 -1.55 -5.20 1.97
C PRO A 366 -1.20 -5.89 3.29
N THR A 367 -1.89 -5.51 4.35
CA THR A 367 -1.80 -6.11 5.70
C THR A 367 -3.07 -6.91 5.99
N HIS A 368 -3.18 -7.49 7.18
CA HIS A 368 -4.43 -8.11 7.67
C HIS A 368 -5.00 -9.17 6.71
N GLN A 369 -4.14 -10.04 6.18
CA GLN A 369 -4.45 -11.07 5.15
C GLN A 369 -4.91 -10.51 3.80
N TYR A 370 -4.96 -9.22 3.59
CA TYR A 370 -5.32 -8.69 2.28
C TYR A 370 -4.33 -9.08 1.17
N ALA A 371 -3.12 -9.55 1.52
CA ALA A 371 -2.18 -10.15 0.56
C ALA A 371 -2.74 -11.39 -0.17
N LEU A 372 -3.83 -11.99 0.31
CA LEU A 372 -4.57 -13.04 -0.40
C LEU A 372 -5.21 -12.57 -1.71
N ALA A 373 -5.49 -11.26 -1.85
CA ALA A 373 -6.27 -10.72 -2.97
C ALA A 373 -5.78 -9.37 -3.50
N TYR A 374 -4.96 -8.65 -2.74
CA TYR A 374 -4.46 -7.32 -3.10
C TYR A 374 -2.95 -7.33 -3.28
N ASN A 375 -2.50 -6.56 -4.26
CA ASN A 375 -1.08 -6.29 -4.48
C ASN A 375 -0.64 -5.10 -3.61
N GLY A 376 0.66 -5.05 -3.29
CA GLY A 376 1.30 -3.80 -2.87
C GLY A 376 1.20 -2.71 -3.95
N VAL A 377 1.41 -1.47 -3.56
CA VAL A 377 1.46 -0.36 -4.51
C VAL A 377 2.54 -0.61 -5.56
N ASN A 378 2.16 -0.51 -6.82
CA ASN A 378 3.00 -0.69 -7.98
C ASN A 378 2.58 0.27 -9.10
N LEU A 379 3.21 0.21 -10.26
CA LEU A 379 2.90 1.13 -11.36
C LEU A 379 1.45 0.99 -11.84
N ASP A 380 0.89 -0.22 -11.85
CA ASP A 380 -0.50 -0.47 -12.24
C ASP A 380 -1.51 0.14 -11.27
N SER A 381 -1.12 0.40 -10.01
CA SER A 381 -1.98 1.09 -9.05
C SER A 381 -2.38 2.50 -9.49
N TYR A 382 -1.55 3.13 -10.31
CA TYR A 382 -1.74 4.48 -10.87
C TYR A 382 -2.31 4.49 -12.28
N ASN A 383 -2.58 3.32 -12.85
CA ASN A 383 -3.04 3.16 -14.22
C ASN A 383 -4.39 2.45 -14.30
N ARG A 384 -5.09 2.70 -15.40
CA ARG A 384 -6.26 1.95 -15.82
C ARG A 384 -5.95 1.21 -17.11
N LYS A 385 -6.28 -0.08 -17.16
CA LYS A 385 -6.19 -0.87 -18.39
C LYS A 385 -7.49 -0.68 -19.19
N VAL A 386 -7.45 0.14 -20.22
CA VAL A 386 -8.60 0.40 -21.11
C VAL A 386 -8.51 -0.52 -22.30
N THR A 387 -9.60 -1.24 -22.58
CA THR A 387 -9.71 -2.12 -23.74
C THR A 387 -10.14 -1.36 -24.98
N PHE A 388 -9.57 -1.73 -26.10
CA PHE A 388 -9.91 -1.23 -27.43
C PHE A 388 -10.25 -2.40 -28.34
N GLN A 389 -11.23 -2.21 -29.22
CA GLN A 389 -11.66 -3.19 -30.18
C GLN A 389 -11.82 -2.51 -31.54
N HIS A 390 -11.35 -3.17 -32.60
CA HIS A 390 -11.55 -2.75 -33.98
C HIS A 390 -12.03 -3.94 -34.78
N LEU A 391 -13.14 -3.75 -35.46
CA LEU A 391 -13.73 -4.73 -36.38
C LEU A 391 -13.72 -4.17 -37.79
N THR A 392 -13.33 -5.01 -38.76
CA THR A 392 -13.51 -4.78 -40.18
C THR A 392 -14.82 -5.42 -40.66
N GLU A 393 -15.15 -5.28 -41.94
CA GLU A 393 -16.29 -6.00 -42.53
C GLU A 393 -16.12 -7.52 -42.38
N ASP A 394 -14.91 -8.04 -42.54
CA ASP A 394 -14.62 -9.47 -42.32
C ASP A 394 -14.82 -9.87 -40.85
N GLY A 395 -14.52 -8.97 -39.91
CA GLY A 395 -14.83 -9.15 -38.50
C GLY A 395 -16.35 -9.30 -38.27
N ILE A 396 -17.17 -8.46 -38.93
CA ILE A 396 -18.62 -8.61 -38.85
C ILE A 396 -19.10 -9.94 -39.45
N ARG A 397 -18.50 -10.37 -40.57
CA ARG A 397 -18.83 -11.68 -41.18
C ARG A 397 -18.42 -12.84 -40.27
N SER A 398 -17.29 -12.74 -39.58
CA SER A 398 -16.75 -13.83 -38.78
C SER A 398 -17.50 -14.05 -37.46
N ILE A 399 -17.88 -12.99 -36.74
CA ILE A 399 -18.51 -13.12 -35.39
C ILE A 399 -19.97 -12.68 -35.34
N GLY A 400 -20.50 -12.03 -36.39
CA GLY A 400 -21.80 -11.35 -36.34
C GLY A 400 -22.96 -12.28 -36.02
N SER A 401 -23.01 -13.49 -36.61
CA SER A 401 -24.07 -14.47 -36.34
C SER A 401 -24.06 -14.95 -34.88
N ALA A 402 -22.87 -15.15 -34.30
CA ALA A 402 -22.74 -15.54 -32.92
C ALA A 402 -23.21 -14.43 -31.96
N VAL A 403 -22.89 -13.18 -32.26
CA VAL A 403 -23.32 -12.03 -31.45
C VAL A 403 -24.84 -11.91 -31.46
N VAL A 404 -25.49 -12.03 -32.65
CA VAL A 404 -26.94 -12.00 -32.76
C VAL A 404 -27.59 -13.13 -31.97
N CYS A 405 -27.11 -14.37 -32.16
CA CYS A 405 -27.64 -15.54 -31.48
C CYS A 405 -27.54 -15.41 -29.95
N MET A 406 -26.38 -14.99 -29.41
CA MET A 406 -26.20 -14.81 -27.98
C MET A 406 -27.13 -13.73 -27.42
N ALA A 407 -27.20 -12.57 -28.08
CA ALA A 407 -28.03 -11.45 -27.63
C ALA A 407 -29.54 -11.80 -27.63
N GLU A 408 -30.01 -12.57 -28.63
CA GLU A 408 -31.39 -13.06 -28.68
C GLU A 408 -31.68 -14.05 -27.52
N ASN A 409 -30.75 -14.97 -27.21
CA ASN A 409 -30.93 -15.90 -26.12
C ASN A 409 -30.87 -15.21 -24.73
N GLU A 410 -30.17 -14.08 -24.62
CA GLU A 410 -30.20 -13.20 -23.44
C GLU A 410 -31.44 -12.27 -23.44
N GLN A 411 -32.30 -12.32 -24.43
CA GLN A 411 -33.48 -11.46 -24.61
C GLN A 411 -33.11 -9.96 -24.73
N LEU A 412 -31.91 -9.67 -25.25
CA LEU A 412 -31.38 -8.33 -25.47
C LEU A 412 -31.53 -7.93 -26.97
N GLU A 413 -32.77 -7.70 -27.41
CA GLU A 413 -33.10 -7.45 -28.80
C GLU A 413 -32.37 -6.23 -29.41
N ALA A 414 -32.17 -5.17 -28.66
CA ALA A 414 -31.42 -4.00 -29.12
C ALA A 414 -29.94 -4.33 -29.42
N HIS A 415 -29.31 -5.23 -28.64
CA HIS A 415 -27.94 -5.71 -28.90
C HIS A 415 -27.90 -6.57 -30.17
N ALA A 416 -28.86 -7.49 -30.34
CA ALA A 416 -28.99 -8.30 -31.55
C ALA A 416 -29.17 -7.41 -32.78
N ASN A 417 -30.06 -6.42 -32.72
CA ASN A 417 -30.35 -5.51 -33.82
C ASN A 417 -29.14 -4.66 -34.20
N ALA A 418 -28.32 -4.21 -33.23
CA ALA A 418 -27.12 -3.44 -33.52
C ALA A 418 -26.13 -4.21 -34.41
N MET A 419 -26.04 -5.53 -34.26
CA MET A 419 -25.22 -6.39 -35.13
C MET A 419 -25.94 -6.76 -36.43
N ARG A 420 -27.23 -7.08 -36.41
CA ARG A 420 -28.03 -7.38 -37.64
C ARG A 420 -27.93 -6.26 -38.69
N LEU A 421 -28.10 -5.00 -38.29
CA LEU A 421 -28.00 -3.86 -39.21
C LEU A 421 -26.65 -3.79 -39.91
N ARG A 422 -25.55 -4.15 -39.23
CA ARG A 422 -24.22 -4.21 -39.83
C ARG A 422 -24.08 -5.38 -40.80
N ILE A 423 -24.60 -6.56 -40.46
CA ILE A 423 -24.61 -7.72 -41.32
C ILE A 423 -25.44 -7.42 -42.61
N GLU A 424 -26.57 -6.77 -42.48
CA GLU A 424 -27.45 -6.40 -43.61
C GLU A 424 -26.78 -5.38 -44.53
N SER A 425 -26.01 -4.44 -44.00
CA SER A 425 -25.27 -3.46 -44.78
C SER A 425 -24.18 -4.09 -45.67
N LEU A 426 -23.67 -5.27 -45.29
CA LEU A 426 -22.65 -6.01 -46.05
C LEU A 426 -23.26 -6.86 -47.18
N LYS A 427 -24.60 -6.95 -47.32
CA LYS A 427 -25.29 -7.68 -48.38
C LYS A 427 -25.62 -6.77 -49.56
N LYS A 428 -25.44 -5.47 -49.40
CA LYS A 428 -25.66 -4.46 -50.43
C LYS A 428 -24.34 -4.18 -51.18
#